data_04f0f4193c6a4293655f29cae9353e4b
#
_entry.id   04f0f4193c6a4293655f29cae9353e4b
#
_cell.length_a   1.000
_cell.length_b   1.000
_cell.length_c   1.000
_cell.angle_alpha   90.00
_cell.angle_beta   90.00
_cell.angle_gamma   90.00
#
_symmetry.space_group_name_H-M   'P 1'
#
loop_
_entity.id
_entity.type
_entity.pdbx_description
1 polymer ?
#
loop_
_entity_poly.entity_id
_entity_poly.type
_entity_poly.pdbx_seq_one_letter_code
_entity_poly.pdbx_strand_id
1 'polypeptide(L)'
;MAPPKVEPAGPQPGRQEPEKLSAQPTATPSPALDGAGRAERIRKYVAQYSGGDCFFVLPIAVSPNAAVIEGFGASTAPFDTFDKAFRREQGFEASIGVRQVTQAQCPAVKFLSQVGSDQARMPRITLSATELKGGEALNGTIENFANRVVELLMVSDRGEVQSLSYLLKPGIDALSFTLPTARASGPQLLLVVAVPQVLDSLRQPRPIAADTFFLQALSEAQRNKVTIIAAARYVLLTN
;
A
#
# COMPACT_ATOMS: atom_id res chain seq x y z
N MET A 1 -25.48 41.87 81.72
CA MET A 1 -26.38 42.93 81.27
C MET A 1 -27.21 42.44 80.14
N ALA A 2 -28.43 42.49 80.36
CA ALA A 2 -29.64 42.14 79.64
C ALA A 2 -29.60 41.18 78.45
N PRO A 3 -30.40 40.20 78.46
CA PRO A 3 -30.61 39.21 77.49
C PRO A 3 -31.81 39.58 76.54
N PRO A 4 -32.26 38.65 75.85
CA PRO A 4 -32.62 38.55 74.46
C PRO A 4 -34.12 38.71 74.19
N LYS A 5 -34.51 38.71 73.00
CA LYS A 5 -35.93 38.51 72.71
C LYS A 5 -36.05 37.51 71.56
N VAL A 6 -36.74 36.46 71.90
CA VAL A 6 -37.32 35.47 71.07
C VAL A 6 -38.56 36.03 70.45
N GLU A 7 -38.81 35.80 69.18
CA GLU A 7 -40.12 36.02 68.51
C GLU A 7 -40.29 35.07 67.35
N PRO A 8 -41.53 34.81 66.95
CA PRO A 8 -41.93 33.39 66.73
C PRO A 8 -42.08 33.08 65.20
N ALA A 9 -42.31 31.81 65.02
CA ALA A 9 -42.56 31.14 63.76
C ALA A 9 -43.75 31.73 62.96
N GLY A 10 -43.58 31.93 61.68
CA GLY A 10 -44.62 32.14 60.69
C GLY A 10 -44.71 30.97 59.71
N PRO A 11 -45.82 30.73 59.08
CA PRO A 11 -46.22 29.41 58.58
C PRO A 11 -45.65 29.07 57.19
N GLN A 12 -45.36 27.82 57.01
CA GLN A 12 -45.10 27.21 55.71
C GLN A 12 -46.33 27.23 54.84
N PRO A 13 -46.16 27.46 53.52
CA PRO A 13 -47.01 26.83 52.56
C PRO A 13 -46.29 26.18 51.41
N GLY A 14 -46.80 25.09 50.96
CA GLY A 14 -46.73 24.71 49.58
C GLY A 14 -45.73 23.58 49.27
N ARG A 15 -46.24 22.42 49.44
CA ARG A 15 -45.80 21.17 48.81
C ARG A 15 -45.80 21.41 47.28
N GLN A 16 -44.61 21.57 46.67
CA GLN A 16 -44.47 21.53 45.22
C GLN A 16 -44.30 20.09 44.76
N GLU A 17 -45.19 19.70 43.92
CA GLU A 17 -45.22 18.47 43.13
C GLU A 17 -43.94 18.31 42.30
N PRO A 18 -43.38 17.10 42.15
CA PRO A 18 -42.21 16.89 41.33
C PRO A 18 -42.57 17.11 39.84
N GLU A 19 -41.99 18.14 39.28
CA GLU A 19 -42.02 18.43 37.89
C GLU A 19 -41.39 17.26 37.11
N LYS A 20 -42.19 16.64 36.25
CA LYS A 20 -41.75 15.60 35.33
C LYS A 20 -40.60 16.14 34.48
N LEU A 21 -39.37 15.76 34.76
CA LEU A 21 -38.28 15.92 33.86
C LEU A 21 -38.60 15.18 32.54
N SER A 22 -38.93 15.93 31.54
CA SER A 22 -38.99 15.45 30.17
C SER A 22 -37.62 14.85 29.81
N ALA A 23 -37.57 13.53 29.66
CA ALA A 23 -36.44 12.86 29.11
C ALA A 23 -36.12 13.45 27.73
N GLN A 24 -35.04 14.23 27.63
CA GLN A 24 -34.45 14.55 26.33
C GLN A 24 -34.12 13.23 25.62
N PRO A 25 -34.48 13.10 24.34
CA PRO A 25 -34.07 11.94 23.58
C PRO A 25 -32.54 11.94 23.56
N THR A 26 -31.95 10.99 24.24
CA THR A 26 -30.54 10.64 24.11
C THR A 26 -30.31 10.37 22.64
N ALA A 27 -29.61 11.29 21.97
CA ALA A 27 -29.11 11.08 20.62
C ALA A 27 -28.30 9.79 20.66
N THR A 28 -28.80 8.74 20.00
CA THR A 28 -28.08 7.48 19.79
C THR A 28 -26.75 7.87 19.15
N PRO A 29 -25.60 7.57 19.75
CA PRO A 29 -24.32 7.84 19.11
C PRO A 29 -24.32 7.09 17.78
N SER A 30 -24.18 7.80 16.66
CA SER A 30 -23.87 7.18 15.36
C SER A 30 -22.74 6.19 15.61
N PRO A 31 -22.82 4.93 15.14
CA PRO A 31 -21.78 3.96 15.34
C PRO A 31 -20.48 4.56 14.80
N ALA A 32 -19.59 4.96 15.66
CA ALA A 32 -18.22 5.29 15.30
C ALA A 32 -17.71 4.02 14.65
N LEU A 33 -17.44 4.09 13.33
CA LEU A 33 -16.78 2.99 12.63
C LEU A 33 -15.57 2.64 13.46
N ASP A 34 -15.46 1.37 13.86
CA ASP A 34 -14.33 0.91 14.61
C ASP A 34 -13.03 1.28 13.86
N GLY A 35 -11.95 1.44 14.57
CA GLY A 35 -10.68 1.89 13.96
C GLY A 35 -10.25 0.98 12.81
N ALA A 36 -10.61 -0.31 12.84
CA ALA A 36 -10.33 -1.27 11.79
C ALA A 36 -11.10 -0.96 10.49
N GLY A 37 -12.39 -0.65 10.59
CA GLY A 37 -13.19 -0.28 9.42
C GLY A 37 -12.72 1.02 8.76
N ARG A 38 -12.20 1.98 9.54
CA ARG A 38 -11.61 3.21 8.99
C ARG A 38 -10.29 2.92 8.26
N ALA A 39 -9.40 2.14 8.84
CA ALA A 39 -8.15 1.75 8.21
C ALA A 39 -8.39 1.00 6.89
N GLU A 40 -9.40 0.13 6.83
CA GLU A 40 -9.75 -0.60 5.61
C GLU A 40 -10.27 0.32 4.50
N ARG A 41 -11.10 1.31 4.83
CA ARG A 41 -11.54 2.33 3.85
C ARG A 41 -10.36 3.12 3.28
N ILE A 42 -9.38 3.49 4.13
CA ILE A 42 -8.17 4.17 3.68
C ILE A 42 -7.39 3.27 2.70
N ARG A 43 -7.17 2.00 3.02
CA ARG A 43 -6.51 1.05 2.10
C ARG A 43 -7.23 0.97 0.76
N LYS A 44 -8.55 0.83 0.80
CA LYS A 44 -9.39 0.75 -0.41
C LYS A 44 -9.30 2.03 -1.24
N TYR A 45 -9.33 3.20 -0.59
CA TYR A 45 -9.16 4.48 -1.28
C TYR A 45 -7.83 4.55 -2.01
N VAL A 46 -6.72 4.24 -1.32
CA VAL A 46 -5.38 4.22 -1.93
C VAL A 46 -5.31 3.25 -3.10
N ALA A 47 -5.84 2.04 -2.92
CA ALA A 47 -5.83 0.98 -3.92
C ALA A 47 -6.63 1.32 -5.18
N GLN A 48 -7.68 2.13 -5.07
CA GLN A 48 -8.56 2.50 -6.18
C GLN A 48 -8.21 3.84 -6.82
N TYR A 49 -7.25 4.58 -6.25
CA TYR A 49 -6.88 5.87 -6.80
C TYR A 49 -6.12 5.73 -8.12
N SER A 50 -6.55 6.49 -9.12
CA SER A 50 -5.92 6.54 -10.42
C SER A 50 -5.26 7.90 -10.61
N GLY A 51 -3.95 7.94 -10.76
CA GLY A 51 -3.15 9.15 -11.01
C GLY A 51 -2.57 9.24 -12.41
N GLY A 52 -3.02 8.41 -13.34
CA GLY A 52 -2.55 8.39 -14.74
C GLY A 52 -1.67 7.19 -15.08
N ASP A 53 -1.08 7.23 -16.29
CA ASP A 53 -0.41 6.06 -16.89
C ASP A 53 0.86 5.60 -16.18
N CYS A 54 1.61 6.51 -15.56
CA CYS A 54 2.85 6.20 -14.84
C CYS A 54 2.70 6.59 -13.37
N PHE A 55 1.66 6.06 -12.73
CA PHE A 55 1.34 6.31 -11.34
C PHE A 55 0.86 5.03 -10.68
N PHE A 56 1.46 4.70 -9.56
CA PHE A 56 1.03 3.62 -8.69
C PHE A 56 1.33 3.97 -7.24
N VAL A 57 0.40 3.72 -6.35
CA VAL A 57 0.56 3.92 -4.91
C VAL A 57 0.21 2.65 -4.15
N LEU A 58 0.99 2.37 -3.13
CA LEU A 58 0.86 1.20 -2.28
C LEU A 58 0.85 1.65 -0.82
N PRO A 59 -0.21 1.34 -0.05
CA PRO A 59 -0.20 1.60 1.38
C PRO A 59 0.74 0.60 2.08
N ILE A 60 1.75 1.11 2.78
CA ILE A 60 2.73 0.32 3.54
C ILE A 60 2.24 0.08 4.97
N ALA A 61 1.74 1.12 5.61
CA ALA A 61 1.14 1.04 6.94
C ALA A 61 -0.07 1.97 7.01
N VAL A 62 -1.17 1.47 7.55
CA VAL A 62 -2.42 2.23 7.67
C VAL A 62 -3.04 1.99 9.04
N SER A 63 -3.32 3.09 9.72
CA SER A 63 -4.11 3.17 10.94
C SER A 63 -5.29 4.13 10.75
N PRO A 64 -6.20 4.27 11.69
CA PRO A 64 -7.36 5.17 11.53
C PRO A 64 -7.00 6.63 11.25
N ASN A 65 -5.83 7.11 11.70
CA ASN A 65 -5.43 8.52 11.63
C ASN A 65 -4.02 8.72 11.06
N ALA A 66 -3.42 7.68 10.50
CA ALA A 66 -2.10 7.77 9.88
C ALA A 66 -1.99 6.77 8.73
N ALA A 67 -1.30 7.17 7.67
CA ALA A 67 -0.99 6.32 6.53
C ALA A 67 0.45 6.57 6.06
N VAL A 68 1.18 5.49 5.81
CA VAL A 68 2.47 5.50 5.12
C VAL A 68 2.24 4.86 3.75
N ILE A 69 2.55 5.57 2.70
CA ILE A 69 2.27 5.19 1.32
C ILE A 69 3.57 5.25 0.52
N GLU A 70 3.84 4.23 -0.25
CA GLU A 70 4.92 4.23 -1.24
C GLU A 70 4.32 4.47 -2.63
N GLY A 71 4.89 5.41 -3.36
CA GLY A 71 4.46 5.77 -4.70
C GLY A 71 5.55 5.49 -5.74
N PHE A 72 5.16 5.03 -6.93
CA PHE A 72 6.04 4.79 -8.07
C PHE A 72 5.56 5.61 -9.25
N GLY A 73 6.41 6.45 -9.81
CA GLY A 73 6.06 7.28 -10.96
C GLY A 73 7.23 8.03 -11.56
N ALA A 74 7.09 8.45 -12.81
CA ALA A 74 8.15 9.18 -13.53
C ALA A 74 8.24 10.66 -13.15
N SER A 75 7.22 11.21 -12.46
CA SER A 75 7.21 12.59 -11.97
C SER A 75 6.47 12.69 -10.64
N THR A 76 6.68 13.79 -9.92
CA THR A 76 6.06 14.04 -8.60
C THR A 76 4.65 14.63 -8.71
N ALA A 77 4.31 15.31 -9.81
CA ALA A 77 3.06 16.05 -9.95
C ALA A 77 1.77 15.22 -9.71
N PRO A 78 1.65 13.95 -10.17
CA PRO A 78 0.51 13.12 -9.84
C PRO A 78 0.38 12.81 -8.34
N PHE A 79 1.51 12.72 -7.63
CA PHE A 79 1.54 12.46 -6.17
C PHE A 79 1.11 13.70 -5.37
N ASP A 80 1.44 14.91 -5.82
CA ASP A 80 0.94 16.15 -5.22
C ASP A 80 -0.60 16.26 -5.35
N THR A 81 -1.14 15.79 -6.48
CA THR A 81 -2.58 15.75 -6.71
C THR A 81 -3.24 14.68 -5.83
N PHE A 82 -2.62 13.52 -5.72
CA PHE A 82 -3.05 12.45 -4.83
C PHE A 82 -3.06 12.88 -3.36
N ASP A 83 -1.99 13.55 -2.88
CA ASP A 83 -1.89 14.00 -1.50
C ASP A 83 -3.03 14.97 -1.13
N LYS A 84 -3.29 15.96 -2.00
CA LYS A 84 -4.40 16.90 -1.82
C LYS A 84 -5.76 16.19 -1.79
N ALA A 85 -5.96 15.22 -2.67
CA ALA A 85 -7.19 14.43 -2.71
C ALA A 85 -7.34 13.54 -1.48
N PHE A 86 -6.25 12.88 -1.06
CA PHE A 86 -6.20 12.05 0.13
C PHE A 86 -6.53 12.85 1.40
N ARG A 87 -5.88 14.00 1.59
CA ARG A 87 -6.13 14.89 2.73
C ARG A 87 -7.58 15.33 2.79
N ARG A 88 -8.16 15.72 1.66
CA ARG A 88 -9.58 16.13 1.59
C ARG A 88 -10.53 14.99 1.96
N GLU A 89 -10.24 13.78 1.50
CA GLU A 89 -11.11 12.61 1.70
C GLU A 89 -10.96 11.99 3.09
N GLN A 90 -9.73 11.91 3.60
CA GLN A 90 -9.44 11.21 4.85
C GLN A 90 -9.35 12.12 6.07
N GLY A 91 -9.19 13.45 5.87
CA GLY A 91 -9.11 14.45 6.92
C GLY A 91 -7.75 14.51 7.64
N PHE A 92 -6.70 13.87 7.10
CA PHE A 92 -5.33 13.93 7.61
C PHE A 92 -4.32 13.76 6.46
N GLU A 93 -3.05 14.07 6.70
CA GLU A 93 -1.97 13.94 5.73
C GLU A 93 -1.34 12.54 5.77
N ALA A 94 -1.11 11.94 4.60
CA ALA A 94 -0.32 10.72 4.50
C ALA A 94 1.18 11.04 4.43
N SER A 95 2.01 10.14 4.95
CA SER A 95 3.44 10.14 4.64
C SER A 95 3.66 9.40 3.32
N ILE A 96 3.98 10.14 2.25
CA ILE A 96 4.12 9.58 0.90
C ILE A 96 5.60 9.56 0.53
N GLY A 97 6.16 8.36 0.38
CA GLY A 97 7.51 8.14 -0.16
C GLY A 97 7.46 7.90 -1.67
N VAL A 98 7.85 8.89 -2.48
CA VAL A 98 7.86 8.75 -3.94
C VAL A 98 9.17 8.11 -4.41
N ARG A 99 9.05 7.01 -5.16
CA ARG A 99 10.14 6.35 -5.88
C ARG A 99 10.08 6.80 -7.34
N GLN A 100 11.02 7.65 -7.70
CA GLN A 100 11.06 8.15 -9.07
C GLN A 100 11.64 7.09 -9.99
N VAL A 101 10.82 6.63 -10.93
CA VAL A 101 11.19 5.67 -11.98
C VAL A 101 11.51 6.42 -13.28
N THR A 102 12.16 5.74 -14.22
CA THR A 102 12.35 6.29 -15.58
C THR A 102 11.05 6.16 -16.40
N GLN A 103 10.96 6.94 -17.46
CA GLN A 103 9.84 6.83 -18.40
C GLN A 103 9.77 5.43 -19.03
N ALA A 104 10.91 4.79 -19.25
CA ALA A 104 10.99 3.43 -19.80
C ALA A 104 10.43 2.36 -18.83
N GLN A 105 10.40 2.64 -17.52
CA GLN A 105 9.83 1.75 -16.50
C GLN A 105 8.31 1.95 -16.31
N CYS A 106 7.70 2.97 -16.93
CA CYS A 106 6.26 3.24 -16.80
C CYS A 106 5.34 2.06 -17.16
N PRO A 107 5.65 1.20 -18.14
CA PRO A 107 4.85 0.01 -18.40
C PRO A 107 4.79 -0.95 -17.19
N ALA A 108 5.85 -1.07 -16.41
CA ALA A 108 5.85 -1.86 -15.17
C ALA A 108 4.97 -1.22 -14.09
N VAL A 109 5.01 0.10 -13.95
CA VAL A 109 4.15 0.85 -13.03
C VAL A 109 2.67 0.70 -13.41
N LYS A 110 2.36 0.78 -14.70
CA LYS A 110 1.01 0.55 -15.23
C LYS A 110 0.55 -0.88 -14.98
N PHE A 111 1.41 -1.87 -15.19
CA PHE A 111 1.11 -3.27 -14.87
C PHE A 111 0.73 -3.44 -13.39
N LEU A 112 1.50 -2.88 -12.47
CA LEU A 112 1.21 -2.93 -11.02
C LEU A 112 -0.16 -2.33 -10.70
N SER A 113 -0.55 -1.23 -11.33
CA SER A 113 -1.86 -0.62 -11.12
C SER A 113 -3.04 -1.47 -11.65
N GLN A 114 -2.78 -2.33 -12.65
CA GLN A 114 -3.80 -3.17 -13.29
C GLN A 114 -4.01 -4.52 -12.60
N VAL A 115 -2.97 -5.12 -12.01
CA VAL A 115 -3.06 -6.45 -11.39
C VAL A 115 -3.67 -6.47 -9.99
N GLY A 116 -4.04 -5.31 -9.49
CA GLY A 116 -4.78 -5.18 -8.24
C GLY A 116 -3.89 -5.14 -7.00
N SER A 117 -4.46 -4.55 -5.97
CA SER A 117 -3.80 -4.22 -4.71
C SER A 117 -4.44 -4.91 -3.51
N ASP A 118 -4.86 -6.18 -3.66
CA ASP A 118 -5.28 -6.96 -2.49
C ASP A 118 -4.08 -7.22 -1.58
N GLN A 119 -3.83 -6.26 -0.69
CA GLN A 119 -2.69 -6.27 0.24
C GLN A 119 -2.61 -7.54 1.09
N ALA A 120 -3.74 -8.14 1.45
CA ALA A 120 -3.76 -9.36 2.25
C ALA A 120 -3.12 -10.54 1.52
N ARG A 121 -3.14 -10.51 0.20
CA ARG A 121 -2.62 -11.59 -0.67
C ARG A 121 -1.34 -11.21 -1.41
N MET A 122 -0.91 -9.95 -1.32
CA MET A 122 0.31 -9.52 -2.01
C MET A 122 1.55 -10.19 -1.43
N PRO A 123 2.46 -10.65 -2.28
CA PRO A 123 3.77 -11.10 -1.84
C PRO A 123 4.49 -9.98 -1.08
N ARG A 124 5.17 -10.34 0.00
CA ARG A 124 6.02 -9.43 0.75
C ARG A 124 7.47 -9.61 0.33
N ILE A 125 8.08 -8.55 -0.16
CA ILE A 125 9.49 -8.54 -0.53
C ILE A 125 10.26 -7.78 0.54
N THR A 126 11.25 -8.43 1.16
CA THR A 126 12.20 -7.80 2.06
C THR A 126 13.57 -7.81 1.40
N LEU A 127 14.23 -6.67 1.35
CA LEU A 127 15.56 -6.51 0.75
C LEU A 127 16.58 -6.14 1.84
N SER A 128 17.83 -6.57 1.67
CA SER A 128 18.95 -6.21 2.55
C SER A 128 19.30 -4.72 2.45
N ALA A 129 19.05 -4.08 1.29
CA ALA A 129 19.24 -2.66 1.05
C ALA A 129 18.36 -2.21 -0.11
N THR A 130 18.07 -0.91 -0.16
CA THR A 130 17.37 -0.26 -1.28
C THR A 130 18.29 0.63 -2.12
N GLU A 131 19.53 0.80 -1.66
CA GLU A 131 20.58 1.50 -2.37
C GLU A 131 21.85 0.67 -2.25
N LEU A 132 22.51 0.40 -3.37
CA LEU A 132 23.74 -0.42 -3.45
C LEU A 132 24.69 0.19 -4.45
N LYS A 133 25.98 -0.04 -4.19
CA LYS A 133 27.01 0.20 -5.21
C LYS A 133 26.99 -0.89 -6.26
N GLY A 134 27.22 -0.50 -7.50
CA GLY A 134 27.31 -1.46 -8.60
C GLY A 134 28.38 -2.53 -8.32
N GLY A 135 28.01 -3.80 -8.46
CA GLY A 135 28.85 -4.96 -8.14
C GLY A 135 28.63 -5.56 -6.75
N GLU A 136 27.88 -4.91 -5.86
CA GLU A 136 27.47 -5.50 -4.60
C GLU A 136 26.31 -6.50 -4.81
N ALA A 137 26.18 -7.46 -3.90
CA ALA A 137 25.10 -8.43 -3.96
C ALA A 137 23.86 -7.94 -3.18
N LEU A 138 22.70 -7.95 -3.82
CA LEU A 138 21.42 -7.71 -3.18
C LEU A 138 20.82 -9.02 -2.70
N ASN A 139 20.61 -9.14 -1.39
CA ASN A 139 19.89 -10.27 -0.82
C ASN A 139 18.45 -9.89 -0.55
N GLY A 140 17.55 -10.85 -0.70
CA GLY A 140 16.14 -10.64 -0.40
C GLY A 140 15.41 -11.91 -0.05
N THR A 141 14.22 -11.71 0.53
CA THR A 141 13.24 -12.76 0.83
C THR A 141 11.88 -12.38 0.30
N ILE A 142 11.12 -13.40 -0.09
CA ILE A 142 9.75 -13.28 -0.57
C ILE A 142 8.87 -14.17 0.28
N GLU A 143 7.85 -13.59 0.88
CA GLU A 143 6.88 -14.25 1.75
C GLU A 143 5.45 -13.99 1.26
N ASN A 144 4.45 -14.64 1.87
CA ASN A 144 3.03 -14.41 1.61
C ASN A 144 2.61 -14.65 0.16
N PHE A 145 3.06 -15.72 -0.45
CA PHE A 145 2.67 -16.11 -1.81
C PHE A 145 1.69 -17.30 -1.88
N ALA A 146 1.35 -17.91 -0.74
CA ALA A 146 0.24 -18.89 -0.55
C ALA A 146 0.07 -19.90 -1.70
N ASN A 147 0.91 -20.90 -1.81
CA ASN A 147 0.83 -21.98 -2.83
C ASN A 147 0.79 -21.49 -4.30
N ARG A 148 1.22 -20.27 -4.57
CA ARG A 148 1.32 -19.70 -5.91
C ARG A 148 2.70 -19.93 -6.50
N VAL A 149 2.75 -20.00 -7.81
CA VAL A 149 4.00 -19.92 -8.55
C VAL A 149 4.50 -18.47 -8.46
N VAL A 150 5.75 -18.33 -8.06
CA VAL A 150 6.39 -17.01 -7.88
C VAL A 150 7.42 -16.80 -8.98
N GLU A 151 7.29 -15.68 -9.67
CA GLU A 151 8.27 -15.19 -10.63
C GLU A 151 8.93 -13.91 -10.11
N LEU A 152 10.24 -13.88 -10.13
CA LEU A 152 11.05 -12.72 -9.76
C LEU A 152 11.53 -12.05 -11.04
N LEU A 153 11.21 -10.77 -11.19
CA LEU A 153 11.53 -9.98 -12.37
C LEU A 153 12.32 -8.74 -11.98
N MET A 154 13.25 -8.33 -12.82
CA MET A 154 13.92 -7.04 -12.72
C MET A 154 13.62 -6.20 -13.94
N VAL A 155 13.20 -4.95 -13.73
CA VAL A 155 13.01 -3.96 -14.79
C VAL A 155 14.11 -2.91 -14.65
N SER A 156 14.98 -2.89 -15.65
CA SER A 156 16.11 -1.94 -15.69
C SER A 156 15.62 -0.50 -15.89
N ASP A 157 16.50 0.47 -15.63
CA ASP A 157 16.29 1.89 -15.91
C ASP A 157 15.96 2.18 -17.39
N ARG A 158 16.35 1.26 -18.29
CA ARG A 158 16.04 1.32 -19.73
C ARG A 158 14.73 0.64 -20.09
N GLY A 159 13.99 0.10 -19.11
CA GLY A 159 12.73 -0.59 -19.34
C GLY A 159 12.87 -2.00 -19.91
N GLU A 160 14.00 -2.66 -19.74
CA GLU A 160 14.18 -4.06 -20.06
C GLU A 160 13.77 -4.94 -18.88
N VAL A 161 12.92 -5.94 -19.14
CA VAL A 161 12.49 -6.92 -18.12
C VAL A 161 13.30 -8.18 -18.27
N GLN A 162 13.90 -8.61 -17.17
CA GLN A 162 14.65 -9.87 -17.06
C GLN A 162 14.02 -10.76 -15.99
N SER A 163 13.77 -12.03 -16.32
CA SER A 163 13.40 -13.04 -15.33
C SER A 163 14.61 -13.46 -14.49
N LEU A 164 14.43 -13.40 -13.18
CA LEU A 164 15.43 -13.79 -12.19
C LEU A 164 14.97 -14.98 -11.33
N SER A 165 13.90 -15.65 -11.75
CA SER A 165 13.28 -16.74 -10.97
C SER A 165 14.23 -17.92 -10.72
N TYR A 166 15.26 -18.08 -11.55
CA TYR A 166 16.33 -19.08 -11.36
C TYR A 166 17.19 -18.82 -10.12
N LEU A 167 17.16 -17.60 -9.55
CA LEU A 167 17.86 -17.26 -8.31
C LEU A 167 17.07 -17.63 -7.05
N LEU A 168 15.78 -17.95 -7.19
CA LEU A 168 14.91 -18.27 -6.06
C LEU A 168 15.30 -19.60 -5.42
N LYS A 169 15.54 -19.56 -4.13
CA LYS A 169 15.84 -20.74 -3.31
C LYS A 169 14.68 -20.96 -2.34
N PRO A 170 14.07 -22.15 -2.34
CA PRO A 170 12.98 -22.46 -1.42
C PRO A 170 13.49 -22.52 0.03
N GLY A 171 12.70 -21.93 0.94
CA GLY A 171 12.77 -22.06 2.38
C GLY A 171 11.49 -22.67 2.92
N ILE A 172 11.28 -22.64 4.24
CA ILE A 172 10.10 -23.26 4.87
C ILE A 172 8.82 -22.51 4.47
N ASP A 173 8.77 -21.19 4.67
CA ASP A 173 7.59 -20.35 4.35
C ASP A 173 7.97 -19.13 3.49
N ALA A 174 9.16 -19.13 2.94
CA ALA A 174 9.72 -18.02 2.18
C ALA A 174 10.61 -18.53 1.05
N LEU A 175 10.75 -17.70 0.01
CA LEU A 175 11.78 -17.84 -1.00
C LEU A 175 12.88 -16.83 -0.71
N SER A 176 14.14 -17.24 -0.85
CA SER A 176 15.30 -16.33 -0.74
C SER A 176 16.00 -16.20 -2.08
N PHE A 177 16.69 -15.10 -2.28
CA PHE A 177 17.52 -14.88 -3.45
C PHE A 177 18.73 -14.03 -3.13
N THR A 178 19.78 -14.20 -3.94
CA THR A 178 20.95 -13.34 -3.98
C THR A 178 21.15 -12.91 -5.42
N LEU A 179 21.01 -11.61 -5.67
CA LEU A 179 21.17 -11.01 -6.99
C LEU A 179 22.51 -10.29 -7.05
N PRO A 180 23.48 -10.76 -7.86
CA PRO A 180 24.68 -10.00 -8.16
C PRO A 180 24.28 -8.78 -9.02
N THR A 181 24.57 -7.57 -8.52
CA THR A 181 24.25 -6.37 -9.28
C THR A 181 25.36 -6.10 -10.32
N ALA A 182 24.94 -5.68 -11.51
CA ALA A 182 25.88 -5.21 -12.51
C ALA A 182 26.54 -3.89 -12.06
N ARG A 183 27.66 -3.54 -12.66
CA ARG A 183 28.24 -2.18 -12.53
C ARG A 183 27.41 -1.21 -13.40
N ALA A 184 26.16 -1.03 -12.99
CA ALA A 184 25.21 -0.12 -13.63
C ALA A 184 24.77 0.89 -12.56
N SER A 185 24.42 2.09 -12.98
CA SER A 185 23.82 3.10 -12.10
C SER A 185 22.41 3.41 -12.58
N GLY A 186 21.55 3.75 -11.65
CA GLY A 186 20.18 4.13 -11.93
C GLY A 186 19.12 3.28 -11.20
N PRO A 187 17.86 3.69 -11.33
CA PRO A 187 16.76 3.01 -10.67
C PRO A 187 16.46 1.66 -11.32
N GLN A 188 16.29 0.65 -10.48
CA GLN A 188 15.83 -0.67 -10.88
C GLN A 188 14.51 -0.97 -10.15
N LEU A 189 13.57 -1.63 -10.81
CA LEU A 189 12.37 -2.15 -10.18
C LEU A 189 12.47 -3.66 -10.08
N LEU A 190 12.42 -4.16 -8.85
CA LEU A 190 12.32 -5.59 -8.59
C LEU A 190 10.85 -5.92 -8.36
N LEU A 191 10.28 -6.76 -9.22
CA LEU A 191 8.90 -7.20 -9.14
C LEU A 191 8.82 -8.66 -8.74
N VAL A 192 7.90 -8.97 -7.85
CA VAL A 192 7.48 -10.34 -7.57
C VAL A 192 6.07 -10.50 -8.10
N VAL A 193 5.89 -11.47 -8.97
CA VAL A 193 4.61 -11.82 -9.56
C VAL A 193 4.20 -13.20 -9.06
N ALA A 194 3.04 -13.29 -8.43
CA ALA A 194 2.49 -14.54 -7.92
C ALA A 194 1.22 -14.94 -8.68
N VAL A 195 1.21 -16.13 -9.25
CA VAL A 195 0.14 -16.64 -10.11
C VAL A 195 -0.27 -18.07 -9.66
N PRO A 196 -1.54 -18.48 -9.83
CA PRO A 196 -1.98 -19.82 -9.43
C PRO A 196 -1.38 -20.92 -10.28
N GLN A 197 -0.94 -20.63 -11.49
CA GLN A 197 -0.30 -21.54 -12.42
C GLN A 197 0.77 -20.83 -13.23
N VAL A 198 1.69 -21.57 -13.81
CA VAL A 198 2.76 -21.01 -14.64
C VAL A 198 2.18 -20.24 -15.82
N LEU A 199 2.71 -19.06 -16.08
CA LEU A 199 2.51 -18.26 -17.29
C LEU A 199 3.82 -18.20 -18.07
N ASP A 200 3.82 -18.69 -19.30
CA ASP A 200 5.04 -18.78 -20.14
C ASP A 200 5.59 -17.38 -20.48
N SER A 201 4.70 -16.40 -20.61
CA SER A 201 5.09 -15.00 -20.83
C SER A 201 5.93 -14.39 -19.71
N LEU A 202 5.85 -14.91 -18.49
CA LEU A 202 6.66 -14.44 -17.37
C LEU A 202 8.07 -15.07 -17.32
N ARG A 203 8.32 -16.14 -18.10
CA ARG A 203 9.55 -16.94 -18.08
C ARG A 203 10.40 -16.73 -19.33
N GLN A 204 10.56 -15.49 -19.74
CA GLN A 204 11.35 -15.18 -20.92
C GLN A 204 12.85 -15.38 -20.65
N PRO A 205 13.56 -16.13 -21.52
CA PRO A 205 14.98 -16.45 -21.30
C PRO A 205 15.91 -15.27 -21.60
N ARG A 206 15.40 -14.24 -22.27
CA ARG A 206 16.15 -13.04 -22.65
C ARG A 206 15.41 -11.79 -22.21
N PRO A 207 16.12 -10.70 -21.91
CA PRO A 207 15.49 -9.41 -21.64
C PRO A 207 14.55 -8.97 -22.78
N ILE A 208 13.39 -8.46 -22.42
CA ILE A 208 12.37 -7.94 -23.35
C ILE A 208 11.94 -6.57 -22.86
N ALA A 209 11.54 -5.68 -23.79
CA ALA A 209 10.99 -4.38 -23.45
C ALA A 209 9.73 -4.51 -22.56
N ALA A 210 9.63 -3.69 -21.54
CA ALA A 210 8.61 -3.78 -20.49
C ALA A 210 7.18 -3.67 -21.03
N ASP A 211 6.93 -2.84 -22.04
CA ASP A 211 5.63 -2.72 -22.69
C ASP A 211 5.18 -4.05 -23.31
N THR A 212 6.06 -4.67 -24.09
CA THR A 212 5.79 -5.97 -24.73
C THR A 212 5.62 -7.08 -23.70
N PHE A 213 6.52 -7.14 -22.70
CA PHE A 213 6.50 -8.16 -21.67
C PHE A 213 5.18 -8.15 -20.87
N PHE A 214 4.80 -6.99 -20.32
CA PHE A 214 3.62 -6.89 -19.47
C PHE A 214 2.31 -7.02 -20.26
N LEU A 215 2.26 -6.58 -21.52
CA LEU A 215 1.11 -6.83 -22.39
C LEU A 215 0.92 -8.33 -22.65
N GLN A 216 2.00 -9.07 -22.90
CA GLN A 216 1.94 -10.53 -23.08
C GLN A 216 1.47 -11.23 -21.82
N ALA A 217 2.02 -10.85 -20.64
CA ALA A 217 1.63 -11.42 -19.35
C ALA A 217 0.14 -11.21 -19.03
N LEU A 218 -0.36 -10.00 -19.20
CA LEU A 218 -1.78 -9.68 -19.01
C LEU A 218 -2.68 -10.42 -19.99
N SER A 219 -2.30 -10.49 -21.25
CA SER A 219 -3.05 -11.20 -22.29
C SER A 219 -3.12 -12.71 -22.02
N GLU A 220 -2.02 -13.33 -21.59
CA GLU A 220 -1.99 -14.75 -21.22
C GLU A 220 -2.83 -15.00 -19.97
N ALA A 221 -2.71 -14.17 -18.93
CA ALA A 221 -3.51 -14.28 -17.73
C ALA A 221 -5.02 -14.18 -18.03
N GLN A 222 -5.41 -13.27 -18.91
CA GLN A 222 -6.80 -13.11 -19.33
C GLN A 222 -7.31 -14.35 -20.10
N ARG A 223 -6.53 -14.88 -21.05
CA ARG A 223 -6.89 -16.10 -21.78
C ARG A 223 -7.04 -17.30 -20.83
N ASN A 224 -6.15 -17.43 -19.87
CA ASN A 224 -6.13 -18.52 -18.89
C ASN A 224 -7.10 -18.30 -17.71
N LYS A 225 -7.76 -17.13 -17.65
CA LYS A 225 -8.65 -16.69 -16.56
C LYS A 225 -8.00 -16.78 -15.18
N VAL A 226 -6.74 -16.41 -15.09
CA VAL A 226 -5.97 -16.40 -13.85
C VAL A 226 -5.77 -14.98 -13.35
N THR A 227 -5.77 -14.84 -12.02
CA THR A 227 -5.48 -13.55 -11.36
C THR A 227 -4.00 -13.47 -11.06
N ILE A 228 -3.37 -12.42 -11.55
CA ILE A 228 -2.00 -12.04 -11.19
C ILE A 228 -2.06 -11.20 -9.91
N ILE A 229 -1.15 -11.45 -8.99
CA ILE A 229 -0.87 -10.58 -7.85
C ILE A 229 0.60 -10.21 -7.94
N ALA A 230 0.92 -8.93 -7.76
CA ALA A 230 2.30 -8.46 -7.88
C ALA A 230 2.65 -7.48 -6.77
N ALA A 231 3.91 -7.49 -6.39
CA ALA A 231 4.53 -6.50 -5.51
C ALA A 231 5.81 -5.98 -6.14
N ALA A 232 6.20 -4.76 -5.81
CA ALA A 232 7.42 -4.15 -6.30
C ALA A 232 8.29 -3.62 -5.17
N ARG A 233 9.59 -3.54 -5.42
CA ARG A 233 10.57 -2.78 -4.63
C ARG A 233 11.46 -1.98 -5.57
N TYR A 234 11.75 -0.79 -5.13
CA TYR A 234 12.70 0.11 -5.79
C TYR A 234 14.10 -0.16 -5.27
N VAL A 235 15.07 -0.26 -6.16
CA VAL A 235 16.49 -0.39 -5.85
C VAL A 235 17.26 0.64 -6.66
N LEU A 236 18.04 1.47 -5.98
CA LEU A 236 18.93 2.42 -6.61
C LEU A 236 20.36 1.84 -6.66
N LEU A 237 20.86 1.65 -7.88
CA LEU A 237 22.27 1.31 -8.08
C LEU A 237 23.07 2.60 -8.25
N THR A 238 24.13 2.75 -7.47
CA THR A 238 25.09 3.87 -7.53
C THR A 238 26.45 3.39 -8.01
N ASN A 239 27.23 4.29 -8.61
CA ASN A 239 28.60 4.00 -9.06
C ASN A 239 29.59 3.97 -7.90
#